data_811a02b899823d3a2b65d3497200b180
#
_entry.id   811a02b899823d3a2b65d3497200b180
#
_cell.length_a   1.000
_cell.length_b   1.000
_cell.length_c   1.000
_cell.angle_alpha   90.00
_cell.angle_beta   90.00
_cell.angle_gamma   90.00
#
_symmetry.space_group_name_H-M   'P 1'
#
loop_
_entity.id
_entity.type
_entity.pdbx_description
1 polymer ?
#
loop_
_entity_poly.entity_id
_entity_poly.type
_entity_poly.pdbx_seq_one_letter_code
_entity_poly.pdbx_strand_id
1 'polypeptide(L)'
;MASAQTQFSTESANRKLVLAGQLAFLPTGVLTTLLGPMLPILIARWALSDTQAGSLFLVQFLAQLAGVQLASVMLAGVGFRPAFLSGLALMGCGVSTFFLGSAWLGFASVAVYGLGVGFITPTDNLLIAEVSPKARSSAVSLLNFFWGVGAVLCSLLVAWSHARSLLPIFLGLVALSILLLLVAVHNLPFPAAVKSDHAPVAWREIWASPATWLFAAVFFLYPGAETAVGGWIGSYVSRMGTHGAAMASTMPAFFWVALMLGRGPGSLLLPHLPERRVLQVGFALGTSGIGLLLWSSTLPGVIASALLTGLSFATLYPITVARLSHHYGIAARSIGSVMFSLAAVGPAMIPWLVGVISHATGNLRAGLLVPLVATVLLFFIHLADW
;
A
#
# COMPACT_ATOMS: atom_id res chain seq x y z
N MET A 1 6.99 -6.60 -45.82
CA MET A 1 6.49 -7.75 -45.00
C MET A 1 7.29 -7.91 -43.69
N ALA A 2 8.62 -7.85 -43.66
CA ALA A 2 9.42 -7.98 -42.44
C ALA A 2 9.12 -6.93 -41.36
N SER A 3 8.92 -5.66 -41.72
CA SER A 3 8.60 -4.58 -40.76
C SER A 3 7.21 -4.75 -40.08
N ALA A 4 6.23 -5.23 -40.79
CA ALA A 4 4.89 -5.50 -40.26
C ALA A 4 4.94 -6.72 -39.28
N GLN A 5 5.69 -7.75 -39.62
CA GLN A 5 5.86 -8.93 -38.77
C GLN A 5 6.60 -8.58 -37.45
N THR A 6 7.62 -7.72 -37.50
CA THR A 6 8.36 -7.24 -36.32
C THR A 6 7.43 -6.37 -35.44
N GLN A 7 6.60 -5.53 -36.03
CA GLN A 7 5.66 -4.68 -35.30
C GLN A 7 4.56 -5.50 -34.60
N PHE A 8 4.01 -6.52 -35.26
CA PHE A 8 3.04 -7.45 -34.68
C PHE A 8 3.63 -8.28 -33.52
N SER A 9 4.88 -8.72 -33.63
CA SER A 9 5.55 -9.47 -32.56
C SER A 9 5.79 -8.61 -31.32
N THR A 10 6.20 -7.35 -31.50
CA THR A 10 6.43 -6.39 -30.41
C THR A 10 5.11 -6.02 -29.72
N GLU A 11 4.04 -5.79 -30.45
CA GLU A 11 2.75 -5.46 -29.89
C GLU A 11 2.16 -6.63 -29.08
N SER A 12 2.29 -7.86 -29.58
CA SER A 12 1.88 -9.07 -28.85
C SER A 12 2.71 -9.26 -27.54
N ALA A 13 4.00 -9.00 -27.60
CA ALA A 13 4.89 -9.08 -26.41
C ALA A 13 4.50 -8.01 -25.36
N ASN A 14 4.25 -6.79 -25.78
CA ASN A 14 3.82 -5.70 -24.88
C ASN A 14 2.48 -6.03 -24.21
N ARG A 15 1.51 -6.58 -24.93
CA ARG A 15 0.23 -7.03 -24.35
C ARG A 15 0.42 -8.09 -23.25
N LYS A 16 1.34 -9.06 -23.47
CA LYS A 16 1.66 -10.09 -22.46
C LYS A 16 2.32 -9.49 -21.23
N LEU A 17 3.23 -8.51 -21.41
CA LEU A 17 3.86 -7.81 -20.29
C LEU A 17 2.83 -6.95 -19.49
N VAL A 18 1.91 -6.27 -20.17
CA VAL A 18 0.84 -5.53 -19.50
C VAL A 18 -0.03 -6.46 -18.67
N LEU A 19 -0.45 -7.60 -19.24
CA LEU A 19 -1.23 -8.59 -18.50
C LEU A 19 -0.46 -9.16 -17.31
N ALA A 20 0.82 -9.47 -17.51
CA ALA A 20 1.69 -10.00 -16.45
C ALA A 20 1.83 -9.00 -15.29
N GLY A 21 2.02 -7.71 -15.58
CA GLY A 21 2.06 -6.66 -14.57
C GLY A 21 0.75 -6.54 -13.81
N GLN A 22 -0.38 -6.48 -14.51
CA GLN A 22 -1.71 -6.44 -13.87
C GLN A 22 -1.92 -7.65 -12.95
N LEU A 23 -1.55 -8.85 -13.39
CA LEU A 23 -1.64 -10.07 -12.58
C LEU A 23 -0.66 -10.07 -11.40
N ALA A 24 0.52 -9.45 -11.52
CA ALA A 24 1.47 -9.30 -10.41
C ALA A 24 0.97 -8.31 -9.34
N PHE A 25 0.21 -7.29 -9.74
CA PHE A 25 -0.31 -6.31 -8.79
C PHE A 25 -1.45 -6.83 -7.92
N LEU A 26 -2.14 -7.89 -8.34
CA LEU A 26 -3.16 -8.54 -7.51
C LEU A 26 -2.54 -9.18 -6.25
N PRO A 27 -1.58 -10.10 -6.30
CA PRO A 27 -0.90 -10.59 -5.11
C PRO A 27 -0.09 -9.50 -4.39
N THR A 28 0.39 -8.46 -5.08
CA THR A 28 1.01 -7.30 -4.42
C THR A 28 0.01 -6.60 -3.50
N GLY A 29 -1.22 -6.39 -3.95
CA GLY A 29 -2.31 -5.84 -3.11
C GLY A 29 -2.64 -6.75 -1.93
N VAL A 30 -2.72 -8.07 -2.15
CA VAL A 30 -2.91 -9.06 -1.08
C VAL A 30 -1.81 -8.92 -0.03
N LEU A 31 -0.53 -8.98 -0.42
CA LEU A 31 0.59 -8.98 0.52
C LEU A 31 0.78 -7.64 1.23
N THR A 32 0.53 -6.52 0.54
CA THR A 32 0.62 -5.19 1.15
C THR A 32 -0.37 -5.03 2.30
N THR A 33 -1.58 -5.60 2.16
CA THR A 33 -2.66 -5.44 3.15
C THR A 33 -2.85 -6.64 4.07
N LEU A 34 -2.07 -7.71 3.89
CA LEU A 34 -2.20 -8.99 4.58
C LEU A 34 -2.17 -8.88 6.11
N LEU A 35 -1.34 -8.02 6.64
CA LEU A 35 -1.22 -7.87 8.09
C LEU A 35 -2.53 -7.40 8.74
N GLY A 36 -3.33 -6.56 8.10
CA GLY A 36 -4.60 -6.08 8.65
C GLY A 36 -5.54 -7.20 9.08
N PRO A 37 -6.03 -8.04 8.16
CA PRO A 37 -6.92 -9.15 8.50
C PRO A 37 -6.24 -10.28 9.28
N MET A 38 -4.90 -10.44 9.15
CA MET A 38 -4.13 -11.46 9.87
C MET A 38 -3.80 -11.05 11.30
N LEU A 39 -3.74 -9.77 11.63
CA LEU A 39 -3.23 -9.26 12.88
C LEU A 39 -3.91 -9.88 14.13
N PRO A 40 -5.25 -9.94 14.23
CA PRO A 40 -5.90 -10.59 15.37
C PRO A 40 -5.56 -12.08 15.48
N ILE A 41 -5.38 -12.76 14.34
CA ILE A 41 -5.00 -14.18 14.27
C ILE A 41 -3.56 -14.38 14.75
N LEU A 42 -2.64 -13.51 14.32
CA LEU A 42 -1.22 -13.58 14.69
C LEU A 42 -1.00 -13.25 16.16
N ILE A 43 -1.70 -12.25 16.69
CA ILE A 43 -1.68 -11.91 18.12
C ILE A 43 -2.06 -13.15 18.95
N ALA A 44 -3.16 -13.81 18.60
CA ALA A 44 -3.63 -15.00 19.29
C ALA A 44 -2.67 -16.20 19.12
N ARG A 45 -2.19 -16.44 17.88
CA ARG A 45 -1.34 -17.60 17.56
C ARG A 45 0.06 -17.52 18.20
N TRP A 46 0.68 -16.34 18.19
CA TRP A 46 2.05 -16.15 18.64
C TRP A 46 2.14 -15.46 19.99
N ALA A 47 1.00 -15.25 20.68
CA ALA A 47 0.91 -14.54 21.95
C ALA A 47 1.66 -13.19 21.92
N LEU A 48 1.49 -12.42 20.82
CA LEU A 48 2.19 -11.16 20.63
C LEU A 48 1.63 -10.07 21.55
N SER A 49 2.53 -9.28 22.14
CA SER A 49 2.14 -7.98 22.67
C SER A 49 1.74 -7.03 21.54
N ASP A 50 1.01 -5.95 21.85
CA ASP A 50 0.62 -4.95 20.83
C ASP A 50 1.83 -4.28 20.20
N THR A 51 2.89 -4.04 20.97
CA THR A 51 4.15 -3.52 20.42
C THR A 51 4.75 -4.46 19.38
N GLN A 52 4.78 -5.78 19.67
CA GLN A 52 5.27 -6.78 18.73
C GLN A 52 4.37 -6.90 17.51
N ALA A 53 3.06 -6.83 17.69
CA ALA A 53 2.09 -6.82 16.59
C ALA A 53 2.28 -5.60 15.67
N GLY A 54 2.47 -4.43 16.25
CA GLY A 54 2.81 -3.20 15.52
C GLY A 54 4.16 -3.29 14.79
N SER A 55 5.15 -4.00 15.37
CA SER A 55 6.46 -4.19 14.74
C SER A 55 6.41 -5.00 13.45
N LEU A 56 5.36 -5.79 13.19
CA LEU A 56 5.16 -6.44 11.90
C LEU A 56 5.02 -5.42 10.76
N PHE A 57 4.26 -4.33 10.99
CA PHE A 57 4.16 -3.23 10.00
C PHE A 57 5.50 -2.52 9.84
N LEU A 58 6.22 -2.28 10.93
CA LEU A 58 7.55 -1.67 10.87
C LEU A 58 8.48 -2.50 9.98
N VAL A 59 8.55 -3.81 10.21
CA VAL A 59 9.37 -4.75 9.41
C VAL A 59 8.93 -4.77 7.95
N GLN A 60 7.61 -4.91 7.68
CA GLN A 60 7.10 -4.96 6.31
C GLN A 60 7.48 -3.73 5.51
N PHE A 61 7.16 -2.54 6.01
CA PHE A 61 7.32 -1.31 5.24
C PHE A 61 8.77 -0.81 5.18
N LEU A 62 9.60 -1.08 6.19
CA LEU A 62 11.05 -0.82 6.08
C LEU A 62 11.71 -1.78 5.08
N ALA A 63 11.32 -3.05 5.05
CA ALA A 63 11.78 -3.99 4.03
C ALA A 63 11.29 -3.56 2.63
N GLN A 64 10.05 -3.10 2.52
CA GLN A 64 9.51 -2.56 1.27
C GLN A 64 10.30 -1.33 0.80
N LEU A 65 10.63 -0.40 1.69
CA LEU A 65 11.48 0.74 1.38
C LEU A 65 12.85 0.31 0.85
N ALA A 66 13.51 -0.65 1.53
CA ALA A 66 14.76 -1.23 1.05
C ALA A 66 14.59 -1.88 -0.34
N GLY A 67 13.49 -2.60 -0.56
CA GLY A 67 13.15 -3.20 -1.85
C GLY A 67 13.01 -2.18 -2.97
N VAL A 68 12.35 -1.03 -2.71
CA VAL A 68 12.22 0.08 -3.67
C VAL A 68 13.59 0.61 -4.08
N GLN A 69 14.50 0.81 -3.12
CA GLN A 69 15.84 1.32 -3.41
C GLN A 69 16.67 0.30 -4.23
N LEU A 70 16.64 -0.97 -3.83
CA LEU A 70 17.34 -2.03 -4.55
C LEU A 70 16.77 -2.23 -5.97
N ALA A 71 15.45 -2.18 -6.13
CA ALA A 71 14.80 -2.24 -7.44
C ALA A 71 15.25 -1.08 -8.34
N SER A 72 15.35 0.13 -7.80
CA SER A 72 15.82 1.31 -8.56
C SER A 72 17.25 1.13 -9.07
N VAL A 73 18.15 0.60 -8.24
CA VAL A 73 19.52 0.28 -8.63
C VAL A 73 19.55 -0.82 -9.71
N MET A 74 18.76 -1.88 -9.54
CA MET A 74 18.67 -2.96 -10.53
C MET A 74 18.09 -2.48 -11.86
N LEU A 75 17.05 -1.67 -11.85
CA LEU A 75 16.46 -1.10 -13.07
C LEU A 75 17.47 -0.27 -13.88
N ALA A 76 18.29 0.53 -13.19
CA ALA A 76 19.32 1.33 -13.83
C ALA A 76 20.50 0.49 -14.36
N GLY A 77 20.89 -0.58 -13.65
CA GLY A 77 22.05 -1.40 -13.98
C GLY A 77 21.79 -2.56 -14.91
N VAL A 78 20.76 -3.37 -14.63
CA VAL A 78 20.50 -4.65 -15.31
C VAL A 78 19.10 -4.76 -15.95
N GLY A 79 18.21 -3.79 -15.70
CA GLY A 79 16.92 -3.62 -16.36
C GLY A 79 15.74 -4.26 -15.65
N PHE A 80 14.58 -4.24 -16.33
CA PHE A 80 13.28 -4.63 -15.78
C PHE A 80 13.18 -6.11 -15.40
N ARG A 81 13.67 -7.02 -16.27
CA ARG A 81 13.47 -8.46 -16.08
C ARG A 81 14.02 -8.99 -14.75
N PRO A 82 15.31 -8.78 -14.39
CA PRO A 82 15.82 -9.27 -13.11
C PRO A 82 15.13 -8.61 -11.91
N ALA A 83 14.79 -7.34 -11.97
CA ALA A 83 14.08 -6.66 -10.90
C ALA A 83 12.67 -7.25 -10.68
N PHE A 84 11.91 -7.48 -11.77
CA PHE A 84 10.58 -8.05 -11.72
C PHE A 84 10.59 -9.50 -11.20
N LEU A 85 11.48 -10.34 -11.72
CA LEU A 85 11.59 -11.74 -11.31
C LEU A 85 12.05 -11.87 -9.86
N SER A 86 13.02 -11.06 -9.41
CA SER A 86 13.46 -11.04 -8.01
C SER A 86 12.32 -10.62 -7.07
N GLY A 87 11.53 -9.62 -7.44
CA GLY A 87 10.37 -9.21 -6.67
C GLY A 87 9.35 -10.33 -6.49
N LEU A 88 8.95 -11.01 -7.57
CA LEU A 88 8.05 -12.15 -7.51
C LEU A 88 8.63 -13.32 -6.68
N ALA A 89 9.91 -13.63 -6.86
CA ALA A 89 10.56 -14.69 -6.10
C ALA A 89 10.57 -14.40 -4.59
N LEU A 90 10.90 -13.17 -4.19
CA LEU A 90 10.87 -12.75 -2.79
C LEU A 90 9.45 -12.77 -2.21
N MET A 91 8.45 -12.27 -2.96
CA MET A 91 7.05 -12.33 -2.53
C MET A 91 6.59 -13.78 -2.32
N GLY A 92 6.86 -14.65 -3.29
CA GLY A 92 6.49 -16.06 -3.23
C GLY A 92 7.18 -16.80 -2.07
N CYS A 93 8.49 -16.58 -1.89
CA CYS A 93 9.26 -17.17 -0.79
C CYS A 93 8.75 -16.69 0.57
N GLY A 94 8.55 -15.38 0.75
CA GLY A 94 8.07 -14.83 2.01
C GLY A 94 6.66 -15.32 2.38
N VAL A 95 5.70 -15.33 1.45
CA VAL A 95 4.35 -15.76 1.77
C VAL A 95 4.24 -17.27 2.02
N SER A 96 5.05 -18.09 1.34
CA SER A 96 5.04 -19.55 1.54
C SER A 96 5.51 -19.96 2.94
N THR A 97 6.36 -19.16 3.58
CA THR A 97 6.90 -19.43 4.92
C THR A 97 6.16 -18.72 6.04
N PHE A 98 5.31 -17.75 5.70
CA PHE A 98 4.71 -16.82 6.67
C PHE A 98 3.93 -17.48 7.81
N PHE A 99 3.28 -18.60 7.57
CA PHE A 99 2.40 -19.23 8.56
C PHE A 99 2.89 -20.63 9.02
N LEU A 100 4.12 -21.00 8.65
CA LEU A 100 4.63 -22.37 8.88
C LEU A 100 5.26 -22.59 10.27
N GLY A 101 5.61 -21.54 11.01
CA GLY A 101 6.43 -21.72 12.20
C GLY A 101 6.17 -20.72 13.32
N SER A 102 7.26 -20.39 14.01
CA SER A 102 7.31 -19.45 15.13
C SER A 102 7.12 -17.99 14.70
N ALA A 103 6.90 -17.11 15.68
CA ALA A 103 6.83 -15.67 15.44
C ALA A 103 8.06 -15.13 14.70
N TRP A 104 9.26 -15.59 15.05
CA TRP A 104 10.51 -15.17 14.38
C TRP A 104 10.52 -15.48 12.88
N LEU A 105 10.08 -16.68 12.51
CA LEU A 105 9.93 -17.03 11.10
C LEU A 105 8.87 -16.17 10.43
N GLY A 106 7.78 -15.86 11.12
CA GLY A 106 6.76 -14.94 10.64
C GLY A 106 7.31 -13.54 10.37
N PHE A 107 8.10 -12.98 11.29
CA PHE A 107 8.77 -11.68 11.09
C PHE A 107 9.75 -11.72 9.90
N ALA A 108 10.56 -12.77 9.79
CA ALA A 108 11.47 -12.95 8.66
C ALA A 108 10.70 -13.05 7.33
N SER A 109 9.60 -13.79 7.31
CA SER A 109 8.72 -13.92 6.14
C SER A 109 8.10 -12.59 5.72
N VAL A 110 7.67 -11.78 6.70
CA VAL A 110 7.17 -10.42 6.48
C VAL A 110 8.25 -9.52 5.86
N ALA A 111 9.48 -9.59 6.35
CA ALA A 111 10.60 -8.85 5.77
C ALA A 111 10.86 -9.28 4.32
N VAL A 112 10.86 -10.58 4.04
CA VAL A 112 11.14 -11.13 2.70
C VAL A 112 10.04 -10.74 1.71
N TYR A 113 8.76 -10.96 2.03
CA TYR A 113 7.71 -10.55 1.09
C TYR A 113 7.59 -9.01 1.00
N GLY A 114 7.83 -8.29 2.09
CA GLY A 114 7.87 -6.82 2.07
C GLY A 114 8.93 -6.29 1.11
N LEU A 115 10.13 -6.86 1.16
CA LEU A 115 11.21 -6.58 0.21
C LEU A 115 10.74 -6.84 -1.24
N GLY A 116 10.08 -7.98 -1.49
CA GLY A 116 9.54 -8.34 -2.79
C GLY A 116 8.47 -7.37 -3.30
N VAL A 117 7.53 -6.95 -2.45
CA VAL A 117 6.55 -5.90 -2.75
C VAL A 117 7.25 -4.59 -3.14
N GLY A 118 8.33 -4.25 -2.42
CA GLY A 118 9.17 -3.10 -2.71
C GLY A 118 9.84 -3.17 -4.08
N PHE A 119 10.24 -4.35 -4.53
CA PHE A 119 10.76 -4.57 -5.88
C PHE A 119 9.67 -4.41 -6.96
N ILE A 120 8.53 -5.06 -6.77
CA ILE A 120 7.46 -5.09 -7.78
C ILE A 120 6.83 -3.73 -7.98
N THR A 121 6.55 -2.97 -6.91
CA THR A 121 5.78 -1.73 -6.99
C THR A 121 6.37 -0.70 -7.98
N PRO A 122 7.63 -0.26 -7.86
CA PRO A 122 8.20 0.68 -8.84
C PRO A 122 8.48 0.03 -10.18
N THR A 123 8.94 -1.23 -10.18
CA THR A 123 9.31 -1.94 -11.42
C THR A 123 8.13 -2.07 -12.35
N ASP A 124 6.97 -2.46 -11.82
CA ASP A 124 5.77 -2.70 -12.60
C ASP A 124 5.12 -1.41 -13.08
N ASN A 125 5.04 -0.39 -12.20
CA ASN A 125 4.56 0.93 -12.61
C ASN A 125 5.37 1.52 -13.76
N LEU A 126 6.70 1.41 -13.71
CA LEU A 126 7.59 1.89 -14.78
C LEU A 126 7.48 1.01 -16.03
N LEU A 127 7.42 -0.32 -15.88
CA LEU A 127 7.26 -1.26 -16.98
C LEU A 127 5.98 -0.96 -17.78
N ILE A 128 4.85 -0.88 -17.08
CA ILE A 128 3.54 -0.60 -17.71
C ILE A 128 3.53 0.76 -18.41
N ALA A 129 4.15 1.76 -17.78
CA ALA A 129 4.29 3.08 -18.38
C ALA A 129 5.14 3.10 -19.66
N GLU A 130 6.20 2.25 -19.71
CA GLU A 130 7.09 2.12 -20.86
C GLU A 130 6.44 1.36 -22.02
N VAL A 131 5.79 0.21 -21.73
CA VAL A 131 5.19 -0.62 -22.78
C VAL A 131 3.82 -0.12 -23.27
N SER A 132 3.25 0.90 -22.62
CA SER A 132 1.94 1.50 -22.97
C SER A 132 2.01 3.01 -23.17
N PRO A 133 2.89 3.55 -24.05
CA PRO A 133 3.13 4.99 -24.15
C PRO A 133 1.89 5.80 -24.56
N LYS A 134 1.01 5.22 -25.41
CA LYS A 134 -0.22 5.86 -25.88
C LYS A 134 -1.36 5.87 -24.85
N ALA A 135 -1.33 4.94 -23.89
CA ALA A 135 -2.40 4.75 -22.89
C ALA A 135 -1.84 4.70 -21.47
N ARG A 136 -0.71 5.39 -21.21
CA ARG A 136 0.08 5.32 -19.98
C ARG A 136 -0.76 5.49 -18.71
N SER A 137 -1.53 6.56 -18.63
CA SER A 137 -2.34 6.87 -17.45
C SER A 137 -3.42 5.82 -17.21
N SER A 138 -4.11 5.38 -18.26
CA SER A 138 -5.13 4.34 -18.17
C SER A 138 -4.54 2.99 -17.77
N ALA A 139 -3.39 2.60 -18.32
CA ALA A 139 -2.73 1.34 -18.01
C ALA A 139 -2.24 1.30 -16.55
N VAL A 140 -1.65 2.40 -16.06
CA VAL A 140 -1.24 2.53 -14.65
C VAL A 140 -2.45 2.59 -13.71
N SER A 141 -3.54 3.24 -14.12
CA SER A 141 -4.78 3.23 -13.32
C SER A 141 -5.36 1.83 -13.19
N LEU A 142 -5.38 1.06 -14.28
CA LEU A 142 -5.84 -0.32 -14.28
C LEU A 142 -4.94 -1.21 -13.41
N LEU A 143 -3.62 -0.99 -13.44
CA LEU A 143 -2.67 -1.66 -12.55
C LEU A 143 -3.05 -1.45 -11.07
N ASN A 144 -3.27 -0.19 -10.67
CA ASN A 144 -3.68 0.15 -9.31
C ASN A 144 -5.08 -0.38 -8.94
N PHE A 145 -5.96 -0.57 -9.92
CA PHE A 145 -7.24 -1.25 -9.71
C PHE A 145 -7.03 -2.73 -9.32
N PHE A 146 -6.14 -3.46 -9.99
CA PHE A 146 -5.79 -4.84 -9.61
C PHE A 146 -5.19 -4.93 -8.21
N TRP A 147 -4.37 -3.95 -7.81
CA TRP A 147 -3.90 -3.84 -6.43
C TRP A 147 -5.07 -3.70 -5.44
N GLY A 148 -6.01 -2.80 -5.74
CA GLY A 148 -7.20 -2.59 -4.91
C GLY A 148 -8.08 -3.83 -4.79
N VAL A 149 -8.28 -4.56 -5.89
CA VAL A 149 -8.98 -5.87 -5.88
C VAL A 149 -8.26 -6.84 -4.96
N GLY A 150 -6.92 -6.94 -5.05
CA GLY A 150 -6.11 -7.77 -4.16
C GLY A 150 -6.28 -7.40 -2.69
N ALA A 151 -6.29 -6.10 -2.36
CA ALA A 151 -6.47 -5.60 -1.00
C ALA A 151 -7.84 -5.98 -0.39
N VAL A 152 -8.91 -5.86 -1.17
CA VAL A 152 -10.26 -6.26 -0.76
C VAL A 152 -10.35 -7.77 -0.59
N LEU A 153 -9.92 -8.53 -1.61
CA LEU A 153 -9.97 -9.99 -1.59
C LEU A 153 -9.15 -10.56 -0.44
N CYS A 154 -8.01 -9.95 -0.09
CA CYS A 154 -7.18 -10.37 1.03
C CYS A 154 -8.01 -10.52 2.32
N SER A 155 -8.71 -9.48 2.74
CA SER A 155 -9.47 -9.50 3.98
C SER A 155 -10.60 -10.52 3.96
N LEU A 156 -11.34 -10.61 2.84
CA LEU A 156 -12.44 -11.57 2.69
C LEU A 156 -11.93 -13.02 2.67
N LEU A 157 -10.85 -13.29 1.94
CA LEU A 157 -10.29 -14.64 1.82
C LEU A 157 -9.58 -15.09 3.10
N VAL A 158 -8.90 -14.19 3.82
CA VAL A 158 -8.37 -14.49 5.17
C VAL A 158 -9.50 -14.84 6.12
N ALA A 159 -10.56 -14.05 6.19
CA ALA A 159 -11.71 -14.33 7.06
C ALA A 159 -12.38 -15.67 6.72
N TRP A 160 -12.65 -15.91 5.43
CA TRP A 160 -13.28 -17.13 4.94
C TRP A 160 -12.42 -18.38 5.20
N SER A 161 -11.12 -18.31 4.92
CA SER A 161 -10.19 -19.43 5.11
C SER A 161 -9.92 -19.70 6.59
N HIS A 162 -9.82 -18.66 7.41
CA HIS A 162 -9.65 -18.81 8.85
C HIS A 162 -10.84 -19.50 9.49
N ALA A 163 -12.08 -19.10 9.15
CA ALA A 163 -13.29 -19.72 9.66
C ALA A 163 -13.42 -21.22 9.32
N ARG A 164 -12.69 -21.70 8.31
CA ARG A 164 -12.68 -23.10 7.86
C ARG A 164 -11.38 -23.85 8.16
N SER A 165 -10.45 -23.23 8.89
CA SER A 165 -9.10 -23.78 9.15
C SER A 165 -8.29 -24.02 7.88
N LEU A 166 -8.57 -23.28 6.80
CA LEU A 166 -7.92 -23.40 5.49
C LEU A 166 -6.87 -22.29 5.24
N LEU A 167 -6.51 -21.53 6.25
CA LEU A 167 -5.60 -20.40 6.12
C LEU A 167 -4.23 -20.76 5.51
N PRO A 168 -3.58 -21.89 5.90
CA PRO A 168 -2.34 -22.32 5.25
C PRO A 168 -2.53 -22.63 3.75
N ILE A 169 -3.70 -23.17 3.37
CA ILE A 169 -4.02 -23.46 1.96
C ILE A 169 -4.20 -22.15 1.19
N PHE A 170 -4.90 -21.16 1.74
CA PHE A 170 -5.02 -19.84 1.12
C PHE A 170 -3.65 -19.21 0.85
N LEU A 171 -2.77 -19.18 1.86
CA LEU A 171 -1.41 -18.63 1.69
C LEU A 171 -0.59 -19.44 0.69
N GLY A 172 -0.73 -20.75 0.68
CA GLY A 172 -0.12 -21.64 -0.32
C GLY A 172 -0.61 -21.37 -1.74
N LEU A 173 -1.90 -21.09 -1.93
CA LEU A 173 -2.46 -20.69 -3.23
C LEU A 173 -1.95 -19.33 -3.69
N VAL A 174 -1.78 -18.37 -2.78
CA VAL A 174 -1.13 -17.09 -3.10
C VAL A 174 0.31 -17.32 -3.54
N ALA A 175 1.09 -18.13 -2.80
CA ALA A 175 2.45 -18.49 -3.19
C ALA A 175 2.51 -19.19 -4.56
N LEU A 176 1.62 -20.15 -4.79
CA LEU A 176 1.52 -20.86 -6.07
C LEU A 176 1.18 -19.92 -7.22
N SER A 177 0.24 -18.99 -7.03
CA SER A 177 -0.11 -18.01 -8.07
C SER A 177 1.07 -17.13 -8.46
N ILE A 178 1.88 -16.71 -7.49
CA ILE A 178 3.11 -15.93 -7.71
C ILE A 178 4.17 -16.79 -8.45
N LEU A 179 4.34 -18.04 -8.04
CA LEU A 179 5.27 -18.96 -8.70
C LEU A 179 4.87 -19.23 -10.15
N LEU A 180 3.59 -19.50 -10.42
CA LEU A 180 3.07 -19.71 -11.78
C LEU A 180 3.28 -18.45 -12.63
N LEU A 181 3.07 -17.27 -12.08
CA LEU A 181 3.33 -16.01 -12.77
C LEU A 181 4.83 -15.85 -13.06
N LEU A 182 5.70 -16.11 -12.09
CA LEU A 182 7.15 -16.06 -12.25
C LEU A 182 7.62 -16.97 -13.39
N VAL A 183 7.10 -18.19 -13.46
CA VAL A 183 7.40 -19.14 -14.55
C VAL A 183 6.86 -18.61 -15.89
N ALA A 184 5.63 -18.10 -15.90
CA ALA A 184 5.00 -17.60 -17.13
C ALA A 184 5.73 -16.38 -17.72
N VAL A 185 6.26 -15.48 -16.88
CA VAL A 185 6.94 -14.28 -17.36
C VAL A 185 8.44 -14.46 -17.58
N HIS A 186 9.02 -15.56 -17.12
CA HIS A 186 10.48 -15.78 -17.17
C HIS A 186 11.08 -15.56 -18.57
N ASN A 187 10.41 -15.98 -19.63
CA ASN A 187 10.88 -15.89 -21.01
C ASN A 187 10.29 -14.72 -21.81
N LEU A 188 9.53 -13.81 -21.17
CA LEU A 188 9.00 -12.64 -21.87
C LEU A 188 10.13 -11.66 -22.21
N PRO A 189 10.05 -10.97 -23.36
CA PRO A 189 11.01 -9.94 -23.75
C PRO A 189 10.74 -8.63 -23.01
N PHE A 190 11.44 -8.40 -21.92
CA PHE A 190 11.37 -7.14 -21.19
C PHE A 190 12.14 -6.01 -21.90
N PRO A 191 11.73 -4.73 -21.72
CA PRO A 191 12.49 -3.59 -22.19
C PRO A 191 13.89 -3.54 -21.57
N ALA A 192 14.82 -2.84 -22.24
CA ALA A 192 16.17 -2.62 -21.75
C ALA A 192 16.19 -1.74 -20.49
N ALA A 193 17.36 -1.64 -19.87
CA ALA A 193 17.57 -0.81 -18.68
C ALA A 193 17.20 0.68 -18.94
N VAL A 194 16.57 1.30 -17.95
CA VAL A 194 16.22 2.73 -18.01
C VAL A 194 17.44 3.56 -17.61
N LYS A 195 18.02 4.28 -18.56
CA LYS A 195 18.99 5.33 -18.22
C LYS A 195 18.23 6.51 -17.61
N SER A 196 18.44 6.76 -16.34
CA SER A 196 17.87 7.93 -15.67
C SER A 196 18.87 9.09 -15.72
N ASP A 197 18.60 10.10 -16.55
CA ASP A 197 19.24 11.39 -16.42
C ASP A 197 18.69 12.10 -15.19
N HIS A 198 19.50 12.20 -14.15
CA HIS A 198 19.18 12.99 -12.96
C HIS A 198 19.67 14.41 -13.19
N ALA A 199 18.75 15.35 -13.36
CA ALA A 199 19.08 16.76 -13.29
C ALA A 199 19.65 17.07 -11.89
N PRO A 200 20.73 17.87 -11.79
CA PRO A 200 21.26 18.29 -10.50
C PRO A 200 20.19 19.07 -9.72
N VAL A 201 19.98 18.70 -8.47
CA VAL A 201 18.95 19.29 -7.61
C VAL A 201 19.62 20.09 -6.49
N ALA A 202 19.21 21.35 -6.33
CA ALA A 202 19.68 22.21 -5.26
C ALA A 202 18.97 21.85 -3.94
N TRP A 203 19.36 20.74 -3.33
CA TRP A 203 18.71 20.18 -2.12
C TRP A 203 18.62 21.18 -0.97
N ARG A 204 19.61 22.07 -0.81
CA ARG A 204 19.60 23.07 0.25
C ARG A 204 18.43 24.07 0.09
N GLU A 205 18.15 24.51 -1.12
CA GLU A 205 17.06 25.44 -1.40
C GLU A 205 15.69 24.76 -1.22
N ILE A 206 15.59 23.50 -1.65
CA ILE A 206 14.38 22.70 -1.49
C ILE A 206 14.01 22.55 -0.02
N TRP A 207 14.96 22.11 0.81
CA TRP A 207 14.70 21.93 2.25
C TRP A 207 14.58 23.25 3.03
N ALA A 208 14.99 24.37 2.46
CA ALA A 208 14.73 25.70 3.01
C ALA A 208 13.26 26.15 2.81
N SER A 209 12.54 25.56 1.85
CA SER A 209 11.14 25.89 1.59
C SER A 209 10.19 25.28 2.63
N PRO A 210 9.30 26.06 3.28
CA PRO A 210 8.27 25.51 4.16
C PRO A 210 7.35 24.50 3.46
N ALA A 211 7.03 24.70 2.18
CA ALA A 211 6.21 23.80 1.39
C ALA A 211 6.77 22.39 1.35
N THR A 212 8.11 22.23 1.30
CA THR A 212 8.77 20.91 1.32
C THR A 212 8.42 20.14 2.60
N TRP A 213 8.44 20.80 3.76
CA TRP A 213 8.13 20.18 5.04
C TRP A 213 6.63 19.85 5.16
N LEU A 214 5.76 20.65 4.55
CA LEU A 214 4.33 20.36 4.50
C LEU A 214 4.07 19.10 3.62
N PHE A 215 4.68 19.03 2.43
CA PHE A 215 4.62 17.80 1.62
C PHE A 215 5.19 16.60 2.37
N ALA A 216 6.35 16.75 3.02
CA ALA A 216 6.95 15.69 3.81
C ALA A 216 6.00 15.20 4.92
N ALA A 217 5.36 16.10 5.64
CA ALA A 217 4.35 15.75 6.66
C ALA A 217 3.16 15.01 6.05
N VAL A 218 2.63 15.46 4.91
CA VAL A 218 1.50 14.80 4.24
C VAL A 218 1.89 13.40 3.77
N PHE A 219 3.04 13.24 3.10
CA PHE A 219 3.51 11.94 2.61
C PHE A 219 3.86 10.97 3.73
N PHE A 220 4.20 11.44 4.92
CA PHE A 220 4.44 10.62 6.10
C PHE A 220 3.14 10.26 6.84
N LEU A 221 2.35 11.28 7.21
CA LEU A 221 1.21 11.12 8.12
C LEU A 221 0.03 10.42 7.43
N TYR A 222 -0.29 10.78 6.18
CA TYR A 222 -1.47 10.26 5.51
C TYR A 222 -1.38 8.75 5.25
N PRO A 223 -0.35 8.20 4.55
CA PRO A 223 -0.27 6.76 4.31
C PRO A 223 -0.10 5.98 5.61
N GLY A 224 0.55 6.59 6.60
CA GLY A 224 0.67 6.02 7.94
C GLY A 224 -0.67 5.87 8.65
N ALA A 225 -1.52 6.91 8.62
CA ALA A 225 -2.87 6.86 9.19
C ALA A 225 -3.77 5.85 8.43
N GLU A 226 -3.69 5.84 7.10
CA GLU A 226 -4.39 4.88 6.25
C GLU A 226 -4.05 3.43 6.65
N THR A 227 -2.75 3.14 6.75
CA THR A 227 -2.26 1.80 7.12
C THR A 227 -2.61 1.44 8.56
N ALA A 228 -2.55 2.41 9.48
CA ALA A 228 -2.90 2.15 10.88
C ALA A 228 -4.38 1.79 11.05
N VAL A 229 -5.29 2.50 10.40
CA VAL A 229 -6.73 2.18 10.45
C VAL A 229 -6.99 0.83 9.79
N GLY A 230 -6.54 0.62 8.54
CA GLY A 230 -6.72 -0.65 7.83
C GLY A 230 -6.06 -1.84 8.53
N GLY A 231 -4.95 -1.61 9.23
CA GLY A 231 -4.19 -2.64 9.93
C GLY A 231 -4.78 -3.03 11.30
N TRP A 232 -5.28 -2.07 12.07
CA TRP A 232 -5.70 -2.32 13.45
C TRP A 232 -7.21 -2.49 13.66
N ILE A 233 -8.05 -2.14 12.68
CA ILE A 233 -9.52 -2.21 12.81
C ILE A 233 -10.01 -3.63 13.10
N GLY A 234 -9.38 -4.66 12.53
CA GLY A 234 -9.68 -6.05 12.83
C GLY A 234 -9.38 -6.41 14.28
N SER A 235 -8.21 -6.01 14.78
CA SER A 235 -7.82 -6.20 16.19
C SER A 235 -8.71 -5.42 17.16
N TYR A 236 -9.22 -4.25 16.73
CA TYR A 236 -10.19 -3.48 17.50
C TYR A 236 -11.50 -4.27 17.69
N VAL A 237 -12.05 -4.83 16.60
CA VAL A 237 -13.29 -5.63 16.66
C VAL A 237 -13.10 -6.91 17.45
N SER A 238 -11.95 -7.60 17.34
CA SER A 238 -11.68 -8.81 18.11
C SER A 238 -11.71 -8.57 19.62
N ARG A 239 -11.37 -7.35 20.08
CA ARG A 239 -11.37 -6.96 21.50
C ARG A 239 -12.74 -6.50 22.02
N MET A 240 -13.72 -6.30 21.14
CA MET A 240 -15.08 -6.02 21.57
C MET A 240 -15.76 -7.27 22.21
N GLY A 241 -15.17 -8.46 22.03
CA GLY A 241 -15.60 -9.70 22.70
C GLY A 241 -16.93 -10.28 22.21
N THR A 242 -17.67 -9.57 21.34
CA THR A 242 -19.01 -9.96 20.88
C THR A 242 -19.02 -10.67 19.53
N HIS A 243 -17.87 -10.73 18.84
CA HIS A 243 -17.77 -11.19 17.46
C HIS A 243 -16.59 -12.14 17.28
N GLY A 244 -16.78 -13.17 16.44
CA GLY A 244 -15.73 -14.16 16.16
C GLY A 244 -14.55 -13.60 15.34
N ALA A 245 -13.43 -14.31 15.35
CA ALA A 245 -12.19 -13.92 14.65
C ALA A 245 -12.39 -13.72 13.14
N ALA A 246 -13.28 -14.47 12.49
CA ALA A 246 -13.60 -14.29 11.07
C ALA A 246 -14.20 -12.90 10.79
N MET A 247 -15.12 -12.42 11.65
CA MET A 247 -15.70 -11.10 11.53
C MET A 247 -14.61 -10.02 11.73
N ALA A 248 -13.73 -10.17 12.71
CA ALA A 248 -12.62 -9.27 12.94
C ALA A 248 -11.71 -9.16 11.70
N SER A 249 -11.36 -10.28 11.07
CA SER A 249 -10.56 -10.33 9.85
C SER A 249 -11.26 -9.75 8.61
N THR A 250 -12.60 -9.64 8.63
CA THR A 250 -13.38 -9.04 7.54
C THR A 250 -13.36 -7.50 7.60
N MET A 251 -13.15 -6.90 8.76
CA MET A 251 -13.29 -5.44 8.94
C MET A 251 -12.43 -4.59 8.01
N PRO A 252 -11.15 -4.92 7.75
CA PRO A 252 -10.36 -4.15 6.79
C PRO A 252 -10.97 -4.12 5.37
N ALA A 253 -11.78 -5.13 4.98
CA ALA A 253 -12.42 -5.12 3.66
C ALA A 253 -13.35 -3.92 3.45
N PHE A 254 -14.11 -3.51 4.47
CA PHE A 254 -15.00 -2.36 4.38
C PHE A 254 -14.21 -1.07 4.12
N PHE A 255 -13.06 -0.91 4.77
CA PHE A 255 -12.16 0.22 4.54
C PHE A 255 -11.60 0.22 3.11
N TRP A 256 -11.05 -0.92 2.65
CA TRP A 256 -10.44 -1.02 1.31
C TRP A 256 -11.47 -0.93 0.18
N VAL A 257 -12.67 -1.49 0.36
CA VAL A 257 -13.79 -1.34 -0.60
C VAL A 257 -14.17 0.13 -0.74
N ALA A 258 -14.37 0.84 0.37
CA ALA A 258 -14.73 2.25 0.35
C ALA A 258 -13.65 3.11 -0.31
N LEU A 259 -12.37 2.85 0.01
CA LEU A 259 -11.24 3.53 -0.60
C LEU A 259 -11.18 3.27 -2.11
N MET A 260 -11.37 2.03 -2.56
CA MET A 260 -11.36 1.67 -3.97
C MET A 260 -12.55 2.29 -4.73
N LEU A 261 -13.75 2.22 -4.15
CA LEU A 261 -14.96 2.81 -4.74
C LEU A 261 -14.87 4.35 -4.82
N GLY A 262 -14.24 4.99 -3.85
CA GLY A 262 -14.04 6.44 -3.87
C GLY A 262 -13.02 6.90 -4.92
N ARG A 263 -12.05 6.08 -5.28
CA ARG A 263 -11.06 6.39 -6.33
C ARG A 263 -11.67 6.49 -7.73
N GLY A 264 -12.64 5.63 -8.06
CA GLY A 264 -13.29 5.63 -9.36
C GLY A 264 -14.06 6.92 -9.64
N PRO A 265 -15.16 7.21 -8.93
CA PRO A 265 -15.92 8.46 -9.09
C PRO A 265 -15.09 9.71 -8.78
N GLY A 266 -14.14 9.62 -7.84
CA GLY A 266 -13.23 10.70 -7.50
C GLY A 266 -12.48 11.22 -8.71
N SER A 267 -11.96 10.34 -9.57
CA SER A 267 -11.25 10.72 -10.79
C SER A 267 -12.08 11.53 -11.78
N LEU A 268 -13.40 11.33 -11.80
CA LEU A 268 -14.35 12.05 -12.64
C LEU A 268 -14.77 13.40 -12.05
N LEU A 269 -14.84 13.49 -10.73
CA LEU A 269 -15.28 14.69 -10.00
C LEU A 269 -14.14 15.69 -9.77
N LEU A 270 -12.91 15.20 -9.54
CA LEU A 270 -11.74 16.03 -9.23
C LEU A 270 -11.48 17.19 -10.21
N PRO A 271 -11.60 17.03 -11.55
CA PRO A 271 -11.38 18.13 -12.48
C PRO A 271 -12.33 19.32 -12.30
N HIS A 272 -13.45 19.12 -11.61
CA HIS A 272 -14.52 20.11 -11.42
C HIS A 272 -14.52 20.75 -10.03
N LEU A 273 -13.65 20.26 -9.12
CA LEU A 273 -13.61 20.69 -7.72
C LEU A 273 -12.24 21.28 -7.38
N PRO A 274 -12.18 22.36 -6.57
CA PRO A 274 -10.90 22.90 -6.12
C PRO A 274 -10.21 21.88 -5.21
N GLU A 275 -9.02 21.45 -5.61
CA GLU A 275 -8.20 20.42 -4.93
C GLU A 275 -8.07 20.67 -3.41
N ARG A 276 -7.87 21.94 -3.03
CA ARG A 276 -7.78 22.36 -1.64
C ARG A 276 -9.03 21.98 -0.84
N ARG A 277 -10.23 22.25 -1.38
CA ARG A 277 -11.49 21.89 -0.70
C ARG A 277 -11.67 20.39 -0.58
N VAL A 278 -11.28 19.65 -1.61
CA VAL A 278 -11.33 18.18 -1.58
C VAL A 278 -10.42 17.63 -0.49
N LEU A 279 -9.20 18.15 -0.34
CA LEU A 279 -8.27 17.77 0.73
C LEU A 279 -8.81 18.13 2.10
N GLN A 280 -9.33 19.36 2.28
CA GLN A 280 -9.92 19.82 3.57
C GLN A 280 -11.10 18.93 3.98
N VAL A 281 -12.06 18.72 3.08
CA VAL A 281 -13.23 17.87 3.34
C VAL A 281 -12.81 16.42 3.57
N GLY A 282 -11.87 15.91 2.77
CA GLY A 282 -11.36 14.55 2.91
C GLY A 282 -10.70 14.33 4.28
N PHE A 283 -9.82 15.22 4.74
CA PHE A 283 -9.21 15.09 6.07
C PHE A 283 -10.21 15.32 7.21
N ALA A 284 -11.18 16.25 7.05
CA ALA A 284 -12.24 16.43 8.04
C ALA A 284 -13.11 15.17 8.20
N LEU A 285 -13.56 14.58 7.08
CA LEU A 285 -14.33 13.35 7.08
C LEU A 285 -13.52 12.14 7.57
N GLY A 286 -12.23 12.06 7.20
CA GLY A 286 -11.32 11.01 7.69
C GLY A 286 -11.11 11.10 9.20
N THR A 287 -10.89 12.30 9.72
CA THR A 287 -10.82 12.56 11.17
C THR A 287 -12.12 12.16 11.87
N SER A 288 -13.27 12.55 11.31
CA SER A 288 -14.58 12.18 11.84
C SER A 288 -14.81 10.66 11.81
N GLY A 289 -14.36 9.99 10.74
CA GLY A 289 -14.43 8.52 10.61
C GLY A 289 -13.59 7.81 11.68
N ILE A 290 -12.35 8.24 11.91
CA ILE A 290 -11.50 7.68 12.96
C ILE A 290 -12.07 8.03 14.35
N GLY A 291 -12.57 9.24 14.54
CA GLY A 291 -13.28 9.63 15.78
C GLY A 291 -14.48 8.72 16.05
N LEU A 292 -15.28 8.43 15.02
CA LEU A 292 -16.41 7.48 15.12
C LEU A 292 -15.91 6.08 15.48
N LEU A 293 -14.79 5.61 14.96
CA LEU A 293 -14.19 4.33 15.34
C LEU A 293 -13.88 4.27 16.83
N LEU A 294 -13.26 5.30 17.37
CA LEU A 294 -12.90 5.40 18.80
C LEU A 294 -14.12 5.44 19.73
N TRP A 295 -15.19 6.06 19.26
CA TRP A 295 -16.44 6.17 20.03
C TRP A 295 -17.28 4.89 19.92
N SER A 296 -17.17 4.15 18.84
CA SER A 296 -18.02 3.00 18.54
C SER A 296 -17.74 1.81 19.47
N SER A 297 -18.82 1.30 20.07
CA SER A 297 -18.85 0.02 20.79
C SER A 297 -19.68 -1.05 20.08
N THR A 298 -20.20 -0.76 18.88
CA THR A 298 -21.07 -1.63 18.11
C THR A 298 -20.47 -1.94 16.73
N LEU A 299 -20.73 -3.10 16.19
CA LEU A 299 -20.24 -3.51 14.88
C LEU A 299 -20.71 -2.58 13.73
N PRO A 300 -22.01 -2.17 13.67
CA PRO A 300 -22.45 -1.21 12.65
C PRO A 300 -21.69 0.12 12.72
N GLY A 301 -21.37 0.63 13.91
CA GLY A 301 -20.61 1.83 14.08
C GLY A 301 -19.16 1.69 13.59
N VAL A 302 -18.52 0.55 13.82
CA VAL A 302 -17.17 0.26 13.27
C VAL A 302 -17.21 0.15 11.75
N ILE A 303 -18.22 -0.50 11.18
CA ILE A 303 -18.39 -0.60 9.72
C ILE A 303 -18.60 0.79 9.12
N ALA A 304 -19.47 1.62 9.69
CA ALA A 304 -19.70 2.99 9.24
C ALA A 304 -18.43 3.83 9.30
N SER A 305 -17.65 3.69 10.39
CA SER A 305 -16.33 4.32 10.54
C SER A 305 -15.35 3.88 9.44
N ALA A 306 -15.25 2.57 9.17
CA ALA A 306 -14.38 2.03 8.14
C ALA A 306 -14.73 2.57 6.75
N LEU A 307 -16.04 2.55 6.41
CA LEU A 307 -16.55 3.06 5.14
C LEU A 307 -16.30 4.57 4.99
N LEU A 308 -16.59 5.36 6.03
CA LEU A 308 -16.38 6.80 6.02
C LEU A 308 -14.90 7.16 5.86
N THR A 309 -14.02 6.52 6.64
CA THR A 309 -12.58 6.77 6.58
C THR A 309 -12.00 6.34 5.23
N GLY A 310 -12.34 5.15 4.74
CA GLY A 310 -11.87 4.64 3.46
C GLY A 310 -12.30 5.54 2.29
N LEU A 311 -13.58 5.94 2.25
CA LEU A 311 -14.10 6.83 1.22
C LEU A 311 -13.42 8.21 1.24
N SER A 312 -13.23 8.77 2.45
CA SER A 312 -12.59 10.09 2.61
C SER A 312 -11.13 10.10 2.17
N PHE A 313 -10.41 8.99 2.33
CA PHE A 313 -9.00 8.85 1.97
C PHE A 313 -8.77 8.58 0.47
N ALA A 314 -9.80 8.18 -0.27
CA ALA A 314 -9.68 7.68 -1.62
C ALA A 314 -8.95 8.62 -2.60
N THR A 315 -9.18 9.93 -2.50
CA THR A 315 -8.66 10.94 -3.44
C THR A 315 -7.45 11.71 -2.91
N LEU A 316 -7.12 11.58 -1.63
CA LEU A 316 -6.11 12.43 -0.99
C LEU A 316 -4.70 12.19 -1.57
N TYR A 317 -4.29 10.93 -1.75
CA TYR A 317 -2.98 10.59 -2.27
C TYR A 317 -2.78 11.06 -3.73
N PRO A 318 -3.70 10.77 -4.67
CA PRO A 318 -3.58 11.27 -6.04
C PRO A 318 -3.47 12.79 -6.14
N ILE A 319 -4.28 13.52 -5.37
CA ILE A 319 -4.23 14.99 -5.34
C ILE A 319 -2.88 15.49 -4.80
N THR A 320 -2.39 14.88 -3.70
CA THR A 320 -1.10 15.28 -3.11
C THR A 320 0.05 15.07 -4.09
N VAL A 321 0.07 13.93 -4.83
CA VAL A 321 1.07 13.67 -5.86
C VAL A 321 0.97 14.66 -7.01
N ALA A 322 -0.24 15.00 -7.45
CA ALA A 322 -0.46 16.00 -8.51
C ALA A 322 0.05 17.38 -8.08
N ARG A 323 -0.27 17.82 -6.87
CA ARG A 323 0.22 19.08 -6.29
C ARG A 323 1.73 19.13 -6.17
N LEU A 324 2.36 18.03 -5.71
CA LEU A 324 3.83 17.90 -5.67
C LEU A 324 4.44 18.12 -7.05
N SER A 325 3.88 17.44 -8.06
CA SER A 325 4.35 17.53 -9.44
C SER A 325 4.18 18.93 -10.01
N HIS A 326 3.06 19.60 -9.73
CA HIS A 326 2.80 20.97 -10.16
C HIS A 326 3.73 21.98 -9.47
N HIS A 327 3.93 21.84 -8.15
CA HIS A 327 4.74 22.79 -7.36
C HIS A 327 6.22 22.76 -7.72
N TYR A 328 6.80 21.57 -7.95
CA TYR A 328 8.23 21.41 -8.19
C TYR A 328 8.61 21.24 -9.67
N GLY A 329 7.65 21.09 -10.58
CA GLY A 329 7.92 21.00 -12.01
C GLY A 329 8.99 19.95 -12.35
N ILE A 330 10.08 20.38 -12.98
CA ILE A 330 11.19 19.50 -13.40
C ILE A 330 11.86 18.81 -12.20
N ALA A 331 11.96 19.48 -11.05
CA ALA A 331 12.55 18.93 -9.82
C ALA A 331 11.67 17.90 -9.14
N ALA A 332 10.38 17.81 -9.51
CA ALA A 332 9.39 16.90 -8.87
C ALA A 332 9.84 15.44 -8.90
N ARG A 333 10.60 15.00 -9.91
CA ARG A 333 11.13 13.63 -9.99
C ARG A 333 12.07 13.31 -8.83
N SER A 334 13.04 14.20 -8.56
CA SER A 334 14.04 13.99 -7.50
C SER A 334 13.43 14.17 -6.10
N ILE A 335 12.58 15.18 -5.92
CA ILE A 335 11.89 15.45 -4.66
C ILE A 335 10.86 14.34 -4.39
N GLY A 336 10.17 13.89 -5.43
CA GLY A 336 9.21 12.78 -5.36
C GLY A 336 9.83 11.51 -4.78
N SER A 337 11.09 11.19 -5.13
CA SER A 337 11.76 10.00 -4.58
C SER A 337 11.89 10.07 -3.06
N VAL A 338 12.19 11.23 -2.49
CA VAL A 338 12.26 11.45 -1.04
C VAL A 338 10.86 11.42 -0.43
N MET A 339 9.87 12.07 -1.05
CA MET A 339 8.50 12.08 -0.57
C MET A 339 7.88 10.68 -0.58
N PHE A 340 8.13 9.87 -1.61
CA PHE A 340 7.68 8.47 -1.66
C PHE A 340 8.41 7.58 -0.65
N SER A 341 9.67 7.89 -0.31
CA SER A 341 10.36 7.22 0.80
C SER A 341 9.67 7.52 2.13
N LEU A 342 9.28 8.78 2.38
CA LEU A 342 8.49 9.16 3.56
C LEU A 342 7.11 8.49 3.56
N ALA A 343 6.49 8.33 2.38
CA ALA A 343 5.24 7.58 2.23
C ALA A 343 5.37 6.08 2.52
N ALA A 344 6.56 5.53 2.59
CA ALA A 344 6.82 4.17 3.08
C ALA A 344 7.17 4.16 4.58
N VAL A 345 7.84 5.19 5.09
CA VAL A 345 8.20 5.29 6.52
C VAL A 345 6.96 5.53 7.39
N GLY A 346 6.00 6.33 6.94
CA GLY A 346 4.74 6.56 7.68
C GLY A 346 3.97 5.27 8.00
N PRO A 347 3.67 4.42 7.00
CA PRO A 347 3.07 3.09 7.19
C PRO A 347 3.88 2.13 8.06
N ALA A 348 5.19 2.31 8.16
CA ALA A 348 6.02 1.57 9.11
C ALA A 348 5.80 2.06 10.54
N MET A 349 5.88 3.37 10.76
CA MET A 349 5.96 3.96 12.09
C MET A 349 4.59 4.16 12.77
N ILE A 350 3.58 4.64 12.02
CA ILE A 350 2.29 4.99 12.65
C ILE A 350 1.55 3.76 13.18
N PRO A 351 1.40 2.63 12.45
CA PRO A 351 0.83 1.42 13.02
C PRO A 351 1.66 0.82 14.16
N TRP A 352 2.99 0.95 14.11
CA TRP A 352 3.86 0.53 15.21
C TRP A 352 3.61 1.37 16.46
N LEU A 353 3.51 2.69 16.35
CA LEU A 353 3.18 3.59 17.46
C LEU A 353 1.80 3.28 18.06
N VAL A 354 0.81 2.90 17.24
CA VAL A 354 -0.47 2.38 17.75
C VAL A 354 -0.23 1.21 18.69
N GLY A 355 0.61 0.25 18.28
CA GLY A 355 0.96 -0.91 19.08
C GLY A 355 1.69 -0.55 20.37
N VAL A 356 2.66 0.35 20.32
CA VAL A 356 3.43 0.82 21.50
C VAL A 356 2.52 1.48 22.53
N ILE A 357 1.68 2.43 22.10
CA ILE A 357 0.78 3.14 23.01
C ILE A 357 -0.31 2.22 23.53
N SER A 358 -0.84 1.33 22.69
CA SER A 358 -1.81 0.32 23.12
C SER A 358 -1.26 -0.58 24.19
N HIS A 359 -0.02 -1.04 24.03
CA HIS A 359 0.65 -1.89 25.02
C HIS A 359 0.94 -1.16 26.34
N ALA A 360 1.47 0.06 26.24
CA ALA A 360 1.80 0.87 27.42
C ALA A 360 0.58 1.26 28.25
N THR A 361 -0.57 1.45 27.60
CA THR A 361 -1.82 1.88 28.26
C THR A 361 -2.79 0.72 28.56
N GLY A 362 -2.52 -0.47 28.01
CA GLY A 362 -3.45 -1.60 28.04
C GLY A 362 -4.74 -1.36 27.23
N ASN A 363 -4.77 -0.32 26.37
CA ASN A 363 -5.99 0.12 25.68
C ASN A 363 -5.72 0.47 24.20
N LEU A 364 -6.25 -0.34 23.30
CA LEU A 364 -6.09 -0.12 21.85
C LEU A 364 -6.75 1.21 21.38
N ARG A 365 -7.80 1.70 22.05
CA ARG A 365 -8.37 3.01 21.74
C ARG A 365 -7.35 4.14 21.94
N ALA A 366 -6.52 4.06 22.99
CA ALA A 366 -5.43 5.00 23.20
C ALA A 366 -4.39 4.94 22.06
N GLY A 367 -4.04 3.73 21.59
CA GLY A 367 -3.19 3.57 20.43
C GLY A 367 -3.77 4.21 19.16
N LEU A 368 -5.06 4.02 18.90
CA LEU A 368 -5.75 4.58 17.74
C LEU A 368 -5.92 6.11 17.78
N LEU A 369 -5.58 6.78 18.88
CA LEU A 369 -5.41 8.24 18.88
C LEU A 369 -4.27 8.71 17.97
N VAL A 370 -3.26 7.86 17.69
CA VAL A 370 -2.13 8.22 16.82
C VAL A 370 -2.61 8.57 15.41
N PRO A 371 -3.34 7.70 14.67
CA PRO A 371 -3.86 8.06 13.35
C PRO A 371 -4.91 9.18 13.42
N LEU A 372 -5.67 9.34 14.53
CA LEU A 372 -6.57 10.46 14.71
C LEU A 372 -5.78 11.79 14.77
N VAL A 373 -4.76 11.88 15.61
CA VAL A 373 -3.90 13.05 15.70
C VAL A 373 -3.23 13.36 14.36
N ALA A 374 -2.74 12.33 13.66
CA ALA A 374 -2.16 12.48 12.33
C ALA A 374 -3.15 13.16 11.35
N THR A 375 -4.41 12.72 11.31
CA THR A 375 -5.42 13.28 10.40
C THR A 375 -5.90 14.67 10.84
N VAL A 376 -5.96 14.94 12.14
CA VAL A 376 -6.21 16.29 12.68
C VAL A 376 -5.11 17.27 12.25
N LEU A 377 -3.85 16.87 12.41
CA LEU A 377 -2.71 17.69 11.97
C LEU A 377 -2.78 17.97 10.46
N LEU A 378 -3.08 16.95 9.66
CA LEU A 378 -3.25 17.08 8.21
C LEU A 378 -4.41 18.03 7.85
N PHE A 379 -5.52 17.97 8.57
CA PHE A 379 -6.62 18.90 8.39
C PHE A 379 -6.18 20.36 8.63
N PHE A 380 -5.49 20.64 9.74
CA PHE A 380 -4.99 21.98 10.05
C PHE A 380 -3.92 22.45 9.06
N ILE A 381 -3.02 21.57 8.60
CA ILE A 381 -2.05 21.89 7.54
C ILE A 381 -2.78 22.39 6.28
N HIS A 382 -3.91 21.78 5.91
CA HIS A 382 -4.65 22.16 4.71
C HIS A 382 -5.62 23.33 4.90
N LEU A 383 -5.84 23.81 6.16
CA LEU A 383 -6.52 25.08 6.39
C LEU A 383 -5.63 26.26 6.05
N ALA A 384 -4.32 26.16 6.26
CA ALA A 384 -3.35 27.16 5.86
C ALA A 384 -3.26 27.26 4.32
N ASP A 385 -3.05 28.48 3.81
CA ASP A 385 -2.77 28.71 2.38
C ASP A 385 -1.31 28.38 2.08
N TRP A 386 -1.08 27.27 1.40
CA TRP A 386 0.25 26.87 0.93
C TRP A 386 0.17 26.10 -0.40
#